data_1894e9d9d5c45bd2a7970b89be3324be
#
_entry.id   1894e9d9d5c45bd2a7970b89be3324be
#
_cell.length_a   1.000
_cell.length_b   1.000
_cell.length_c   1.000
_cell.angle_alpha   90.00
_cell.angle_beta   90.00
_cell.angle_gamma   90.00
#
_symmetry.space_group_name_H-M   'P 1'
#
loop_
_entity.id
_entity.type
_entity.pdbx_description
1 polymer ?
#
loop_
_entity_poly.entity_id
_entity_poly.type
_entity_poly.pdbx_seq_one_letter_code
_entity_poly.pdbx_strand_id
1 'polypeptide(L)'
;MARLHKQERKGYDDVVIVAPVTIPYERYSIHTAHWWIGRALKALTDEARISPKEIDGFIASSFTLFPDTAIGLTQHYGLSPRWLDHIPMGGASGLLALRKAARAVQMGDCTIAACVAGDTNFVDSFRKSLSSFSRFAQDAVYPYGSGGPNASFALICAHYMRCYG
;
A
#
# COMPACT_ATOMS: atom_id res chain seq x y z
N MET A 1 -38.16 -9.95 -6.83
CA MET A 1 -36.82 -9.38 -7.14
C MET A 1 -36.69 -8.06 -6.39
N ALA A 2 -35.90 -8.02 -5.31
CA ALA A 2 -35.63 -6.80 -4.57
C ALA A 2 -34.75 -5.88 -5.45
N ARG A 3 -35.24 -4.69 -5.78
CA ARG A 3 -34.41 -3.64 -6.42
C ARG A 3 -33.31 -3.27 -5.44
N LEU A 4 -32.06 -3.66 -5.73
CA LEU A 4 -30.90 -3.11 -5.04
C LEU A 4 -30.93 -1.59 -5.22
N HIS A 5 -31.26 -0.88 -4.16
CA HIS A 5 -31.12 0.57 -4.13
C HIS A 5 -29.63 0.87 -4.42
N LYS A 6 -29.38 1.50 -5.56
CA LYS A 6 -28.08 2.03 -5.91
C LYS A 6 -27.80 3.17 -4.92
N GLN A 7 -27.11 2.85 -3.81
CA GLN A 7 -26.70 3.89 -2.86
C GLN A 7 -25.83 4.89 -3.60
N GLU A 8 -26.23 6.15 -3.59
CA GLU A 8 -25.37 7.23 -4.06
C GLU A 8 -24.04 7.19 -3.33
N ARG A 9 -22.94 7.20 -4.08
CA ARG A 9 -21.60 7.24 -3.49
C ARG A 9 -21.43 8.60 -2.83
N LYS A 10 -21.28 8.63 -1.51
CA LYS A 10 -20.87 9.84 -0.79
C LYS A 10 -19.57 10.38 -1.37
N GLY A 11 -19.52 11.67 -1.67
CA GLY A 11 -18.30 12.41 -1.97
C GLY A 11 -17.28 12.35 -0.83
N TYR A 12 -16.17 13.03 -1.00
CA TYR A 12 -15.14 13.23 0.03
C TYR A 12 -15.10 14.73 0.40
N ASP A 13 -16.28 15.29 0.66
CA ASP A 13 -16.45 16.69 0.99
C ASP A 13 -15.65 17.00 2.27
N ASP A 14 -15.05 18.18 2.30
CA ASP A 14 -14.25 18.70 3.42
C ASP A 14 -12.97 17.91 3.73
N VAL A 15 -12.53 17.01 2.84
CA VAL A 15 -11.25 16.30 2.94
C VAL A 15 -10.31 16.76 1.85
N VAL A 16 -9.09 17.14 2.23
CA VAL A 16 -8.05 17.58 1.32
C VAL A 16 -6.81 16.69 1.42
N ILE A 17 -6.10 16.55 0.32
CA ILE A 17 -4.78 15.90 0.29
C ILE A 17 -3.73 16.98 0.25
N VAL A 18 -2.80 16.95 1.19
CA VAL A 18 -1.69 17.89 1.30
C VAL A 18 -0.35 17.18 1.29
N ALA A 19 0.72 17.91 1.00
CA ALA A 19 2.11 17.44 1.09
C ALA A 19 2.38 16.10 0.39
N PRO A 20 2.12 15.95 -0.90
CA PRO A 20 2.52 14.74 -1.62
C PRO A 20 4.04 14.71 -1.78
N VAL A 21 4.70 13.72 -1.20
CA VAL A 21 6.15 13.55 -1.30
C VAL A 21 6.50 12.17 -1.86
N THR A 22 7.60 12.12 -2.60
CA THR A 22 8.18 10.87 -3.07
C THR A 22 9.67 10.89 -2.75
N ILE A 23 10.12 9.87 -2.01
CA ILE A 23 11.55 9.68 -1.76
C ILE A 23 12.17 9.04 -3.00
N PRO A 24 13.36 9.49 -3.46
CA PRO A 24 14.05 8.88 -4.59
C PRO A 24 14.26 7.38 -4.38
N TYR A 25 13.97 6.61 -5.43
CA TYR A 25 14.18 5.15 -5.41
C TYR A 25 15.67 4.84 -5.50
N GLU A 26 16.09 3.87 -4.71
CA GLU A 26 17.43 3.32 -4.77
C GLU A 26 17.37 1.88 -5.29
N ARG A 27 18.21 1.56 -6.26
CA ARG A 27 18.28 0.20 -6.82
C ARG A 27 18.81 -0.80 -5.82
N TYR A 28 19.76 -0.37 -4.99
CA TYR A 28 20.37 -1.17 -3.96
C TYR A 28 20.38 -0.36 -2.66
N SER A 29 19.82 -0.91 -1.61
CA SER A 29 19.80 -0.29 -0.30
C SER A 29 20.01 -1.34 0.77
N ILE A 30 20.79 -0.99 1.79
CA ILE A 30 20.97 -1.79 3.00
C ILE A 30 19.89 -1.50 4.06
N HIS A 31 19.06 -0.48 3.78
CA HIS A 31 18.03 -0.03 4.73
C HIS A 31 16.77 -0.91 4.66
N THR A 32 16.13 -1.07 5.80
CA THR A 32 14.88 -1.81 5.96
C THR A 32 13.69 -0.98 5.48
N ALA A 33 12.52 -1.62 5.32
CA ALA A 33 11.27 -0.92 5.05
C ALA A 33 10.94 0.13 6.13
N HIS A 34 11.23 -0.16 7.40
CA HIS A 34 11.07 0.80 8.51
C HIS A 34 11.83 2.10 8.26
N TRP A 35 13.08 1.99 7.86
CA TRP A 35 13.89 3.18 7.58
C TRP A 35 13.31 4.01 6.42
N TRP A 36 12.89 3.35 5.34
CA TRP A 36 12.30 4.03 4.19
C TRP A 36 10.97 4.69 4.51
N ILE A 37 10.10 4.01 5.25
CA ILE A 37 8.84 4.56 5.73
C ILE A 37 9.07 5.74 6.66
N GLY A 38 10.03 5.64 7.59
CA GLY A 38 10.40 6.74 8.48
C GLY A 38 10.95 7.96 7.73
N ARG A 39 11.79 7.73 6.71
CA ARG A 39 12.30 8.80 5.86
C ARG A 39 11.18 9.48 5.06
N ALA A 40 10.23 8.70 4.54
CA ALA A 40 9.07 9.25 3.84
C ALA A 40 8.16 10.03 4.79
N LEU A 41 7.92 9.54 6.00
CA LEU A 41 7.16 10.24 7.03
C LEU A 41 7.83 11.56 7.41
N LYS A 42 9.15 11.56 7.61
CA LYS A 42 9.90 12.80 7.90
C LYS A 42 9.74 13.81 6.75
N ALA A 43 9.95 13.40 5.52
CA ALA A 43 9.80 14.29 4.38
C ALA A 43 8.38 14.85 4.26
N LEU A 44 7.37 14.04 4.54
CA LEU A 44 5.97 14.43 4.54
C LEU A 44 5.69 15.49 5.62
N THR A 45 6.18 15.29 6.85
CA THR A 45 5.98 16.26 7.94
C THR A 45 6.74 17.56 7.70
N ASP A 46 7.95 17.49 7.13
CA ASP A 46 8.74 18.66 6.76
C ASP A 46 8.00 19.47 5.66
N GLU A 47 7.46 18.82 4.63
CA GLU A 47 6.69 19.46 3.55
C GLU A 47 5.38 20.06 4.06
N ALA A 48 4.66 19.33 4.89
CA ALA A 48 3.41 19.79 5.49
C ALA A 48 3.63 20.86 6.56
N ARG A 49 4.86 21.05 7.04
CA ARG A 49 5.23 21.94 8.16
C ARG A 49 4.44 21.65 9.44
N ILE A 50 4.26 20.38 9.74
CA ILE A 50 3.59 19.91 10.96
C ILE A 50 4.54 19.09 11.83
N SER A 51 4.27 19.05 13.11
CA SER A 51 4.94 18.13 14.02
C SER A 51 4.40 16.70 13.85
N PRO A 52 5.22 15.67 13.97
CA PRO A 52 4.71 14.28 14.04
C PRO A 52 3.65 14.06 15.10
N LYS A 53 3.63 14.86 16.16
CA LYS A 53 2.62 14.81 17.24
C LYS A 53 1.23 15.28 16.84
N GLU A 54 1.13 16.02 15.73
CA GLU A 54 -0.15 16.50 15.19
C GLU A 54 -0.83 15.43 14.32
N ILE A 55 -0.09 14.37 13.95
CA ILE A 55 -0.64 13.24 13.21
C ILE A 55 -1.43 12.35 14.16
N ASP A 56 -2.75 12.39 14.05
CA ASP A 56 -3.66 11.60 14.87
C ASP A 56 -4.29 10.42 14.08
N GLY A 57 -3.96 10.30 12.79
CA GLY A 57 -4.25 9.16 11.93
C GLY A 57 -2.99 8.67 11.20
N PHE A 58 -2.75 7.35 11.15
CA PHE A 58 -1.62 6.80 10.42
C PHE A 58 -2.03 5.53 9.66
N ILE A 59 -1.64 5.46 8.40
CA ILE A 59 -1.82 4.26 7.59
C ILE A 59 -0.53 3.93 6.83
N ALA A 60 -0.06 2.70 7.02
CA ALA A 60 1.10 2.18 6.33
C ALA A 60 0.70 1.23 5.19
N SER A 61 1.47 1.28 4.10
CA SER A 61 1.37 0.34 3.00
C SER A 61 2.75 -0.26 2.73
N SER A 62 2.92 -1.54 3.01
CA SER A 62 4.18 -2.25 2.81
C SER A 62 3.95 -3.75 2.73
N PHE A 63 4.73 -4.43 1.87
CA PHE A 63 4.83 -5.89 1.82
C PHE A 63 5.98 -6.44 2.66
N THR A 64 7.02 -5.65 2.84
CA THR A 64 8.29 -6.08 3.42
C THR A 64 8.44 -5.65 4.88
N LEU A 65 7.38 -5.08 5.45
CA LEU A 65 7.32 -4.72 6.86
C LEU A 65 7.24 -5.95 7.78
N PHE A 66 6.70 -7.06 7.25
CA PHE A 66 6.52 -8.28 8.03
C PHE A 66 7.84 -8.81 8.63
N PRO A 67 7.86 -9.32 9.87
CA PRO A 67 6.71 -9.66 10.72
C PRO A 67 6.14 -8.50 11.53
N ASP A 68 6.67 -7.31 11.40
CA ASP A 68 6.25 -6.13 12.13
C ASP A 68 4.90 -5.59 11.61
N THR A 69 4.32 -4.69 12.35
CA THR A 69 2.99 -4.14 12.09
C THR A 69 3.02 -2.61 12.11
N ALA A 70 1.92 -1.99 11.70
CA ALA A 70 1.77 -0.55 11.85
C ALA A 70 1.90 -0.08 13.30
N ILE A 71 1.58 -0.94 14.28
CA ILE A 71 1.79 -0.64 15.72
C ILE A 71 3.28 -0.47 16.02
N GLY A 72 4.13 -1.38 15.55
CA GLY A 72 5.58 -1.26 15.71
C GLY A 72 6.14 0.02 15.09
N LEU A 73 5.63 0.41 13.93
CA LEU A 73 6.00 1.68 13.28
C LEU A 73 5.62 2.90 14.13
N THR A 74 4.41 2.94 14.67
CA THR A 74 3.98 4.08 15.50
C THR A 74 4.83 4.24 16.75
N GLN A 75 5.18 3.13 17.40
CA GLN A 75 6.11 3.13 18.54
C GLN A 75 7.50 3.61 18.14
N HIS A 76 8.01 3.13 17.01
CA HIS A 76 9.34 3.49 16.52
C HIS A 76 9.45 4.97 16.14
N TYR A 77 8.39 5.56 15.60
CA TYR A 77 8.37 6.97 15.19
C TYR A 77 7.81 7.91 16.27
N GLY A 78 7.42 7.41 17.43
CA GLY A 78 6.85 8.21 18.51
C GLY A 78 5.49 8.82 18.16
N LEU A 79 4.71 8.14 17.33
CA LEU A 79 3.35 8.55 16.97
C LEU A 79 2.35 7.99 17.99
N SER A 80 1.26 8.73 18.21
CA SER A 80 0.15 8.30 19.06
C SER A 80 -1.19 8.50 18.33
N PRO A 81 -1.41 7.78 17.22
CA PRO A 81 -2.61 7.98 16.41
C PRO A 81 -3.85 7.44 17.10
N ARG A 82 -4.98 8.12 16.93
CA ARG A 82 -6.33 7.66 17.31
C ARG A 82 -6.86 6.66 16.28
N TRP A 83 -6.45 6.81 15.01
CA TRP A 83 -6.79 5.93 13.92
C TRP A 83 -5.53 5.32 13.31
N LEU A 84 -5.51 4.01 13.18
CA LEU A 84 -4.36 3.26 12.67
C LEU A 84 -4.81 2.14 11.73
N ASP A 85 -4.14 1.99 10.57
CA ASP A 85 -4.41 0.91 9.64
C ASP A 85 -3.13 0.46 8.90
N HIS A 86 -3.17 -0.73 8.34
CA HIS A 86 -2.10 -1.29 7.51
C HIS A 86 -2.69 -2.02 6.31
N ILE A 87 -2.20 -1.72 5.11
CA ILE A 87 -2.71 -2.31 3.87
C ILE A 87 -1.59 -3.03 3.11
N PRO A 88 -1.50 -4.36 3.18
CA PRO A 88 -0.56 -5.15 2.40
C PRO A 88 -1.21 -5.69 1.11
N MET A 89 -1.85 -4.84 0.29
CA MET A 89 -2.66 -5.27 -0.87
C MET A 89 -2.00 -5.02 -2.23
N GLY A 90 -0.71 -5.00 -2.30
CA GLY A 90 -0.02 -4.82 -3.57
C GLY A 90 -0.13 -3.42 -4.17
N GLY A 91 -0.06 -3.33 -5.48
CA GLY A 91 -0.08 -2.05 -6.19
C GLY A 91 -1.31 -1.18 -5.95
N ALA A 92 -2.40 -1.74 -5.46
CA ALA A 92 -3.60 -1.00 -5.07
C ALA A 92 -3.52 -0.35 -3.69
N SER A 93 -2.53 -0.71 -2.86
CA SER A 93 -2.45 -0.30 -1.44
C SER A 93 -2.45 1.20 -1.25
N GLY A 94 -1.72 1.95 -2.08
CA GLY A 94 -1.63 3.41 -1.95
C GLY A 94 -2.98 4.10 -2.14
N LEU A 95 -3.74 3.73 -3.19
CA LEU A 95 -5.07 4.28 -3.44
C LEU A 95 -6.08 3.87 -2.37
N LEU A 96 -5.99 2.64 -1.88
CA LEU A 96 -6.83 2.17 -0.79
C LEU A 96 -6.50 2.88 0.52
N ALA A 97 -5.22 3.15 0.80
CA ALA A 97 -4.79 3.92 1.95
C ALA A 97 -5.40 5.33 1.93
N LEU A 98 -5.26 6.05 0.82
CA LEU A 98 -5.87 7.39 0.66
C LEU A 98 -7.39 7.35 0.86
N ARG A 99 -8.06 6.37 0.26
CA ARG A 99 -9.52 6.22 0.39
C ARG A 99 -9.95 5.96 1.84
N LYS A 100 -9.24 5.09 2.55
CA LYS A 100 -9.54 4.78 3.96
C LYS A 100 -9.28 5.98 4.86
N ALA A 101 -8.12 6.63 4.70
CA ALA A 101 -7.76 7.82 5.45
C ALA A 101 -8.78 8.96 5.22
N ALA A 102 -9.18 9.21 3.98
CA ALA A 102 -10.19 10.20 3.66
C ALA A 102 -11.53 9.92 4.36
N ARG A 103 -11.94 8.64 4.46
CA ARG A 103 -13.15 8.28 5.21
C ARG A 103 -12.97 8.44 6.73
N ALA A 104 -11.81 8.08 7.27
CA ALA A 104 -11.51 8.26 8.69
C ALA A 104 -11.57 9.75 9.08
N VAL A 105 -10.97 10.63 8.27
CA VAL A 105 -11.07 12.09 8.49
C VAL A 105 -12.51 12.58 8.37
N GLN A 106 -13.24 12.16 7.34
CA GLN A 106 -14.62 12.57 7.12
C GLN A 106 -15.56 12.13 8.26
N MET A 107 -15.28 10.97 8.86
CA MET A 107 -16.06 10.45 9.99
C MET A 107 -15.61 10.98 11.34
N GLY A 108 -14.52 11.76 11.41
CA GLY A 108 -13.99 12.32 12.63
C GLY A 108 -13.17 11.34 13.48
N ASP A 109 -12.79 10.18 12.92
CA ASP A 109 -11.91 9.21 13.58
C ASP A 109 -10.51 9.81 13.82
N CYS A 110 -10.08 10.64 12.88
CA CYS A 110 -8.86 11.46 12.99
C CYS A 110 -9.04 12.79 12.25
N THR A 111 -8.12 13.73 12.48
CA THR A 111 -8.10 15.05 11.83
C THR A 111 -7.02 15.14 10.77
N ILE A 112 -5.83 14.61 11.07
CA ILE A 112 -4.66 14.61 10.19
C ILE A 112 -4.17 13.17 10.03
N ALA A 113 -4.42 12.58 8.86
CA ALA A 113 -3.98 11.23 8.55
C ALA A 113 -2.73 11.24 7.65
N ALA A 114 -1.64 10.62 8.11
CA ALA A 114 -0.48 10.36 7.28
C ALA A 114 -0.61 9.01 6.55
N CYS A 115 -0.56 9.04 5.22
CA CYS A 115 -0.55 7.85 4.36
C CYS A 115 0.88 7.63 3.87
N VAL A 116 1.54 6.59 4.32
CA VAL A 116 2.94 6.33 3.97
C VAL A 116 3.10 4.93 3.39
N ALA A 117 3.89 4.84 2.31
CA ALA A 117 4.21 3.57 1.68
C ALA A 117 5.73 3.42 1.53
N GLY A 118 6.23 2.23 1.74
CA GLY A 118 7.64 1.94 1.55
C GLY A 118 7.93 0.45 1.64
N ASP A 119 8.83 0.00 0.77
CA ASP A 119 9.26 -1.39 0.71
C ASP A 119 10.77 -1.48 0.48
N THR A 120 11.35 -2.59 0.89
CA THR A 120 12.71 -2.97 0.55
C THR A 120 12.67 -4.35 -0.11
N ASN A 121 12.93 -4.39 -1.41
CA ASN A 121 12.94 -5.62 -2.17
C ASN A 121 14.37 -5.95 -2.64
N PHE A 122 15.02 -6.86 -1.96
CA PHE A 122 16.23 -7.50 -2.50
C PHE A 122 15.83 -8.50 -3.60
N VAL A 123 16.68 -8.64 -4.61
CA VAL A 123 16.38 -9.47 -5.79
C VAL A 123 15.95 -10.89 -5.42
N ASP A 124 16.62 -11.52 -4.47
CA ASP A 124 16.30 -12.89 -4.06
C ASP A 124 15.01 -12.97 -3.23
N SER A 125 14.76 -12.00 -2.35
CA SER A 125 13.52 -11.93 -1.58
C SER A 125 12.33 -11.61 -2.47
N PHE A 126 12.51 -10.78 -3.50
CA PHE A 126 11.47 -10.47 -4.47
C PHE A 126 11.08 -11.69 -5.31
N ARG A 127 12.06 -12.46 -5.81
CA ARG A 127 11.78 -13.72 -6.52
C ARG A 127 11.04 -14.71 -5.64
N LYS A 128 11.44 -14.84 -4.38
CA LYS A 128 10.76 -15.70 -3.41
C LYS A 128 9.34 -15.23 -3.12
N SER A 129 9.13 -13.94 -2.99
CA SER A 129 7.79 -13.34 -2.82
C SER A 129 6.93 -13.57 -4.06
N LEU A 130 7.46 -13.37 -5.27
CA LEU A 130 6.73 -13.63 -6.51
C LEU A 130 6.32 -15.09 -6.64
N SER A 131 7.17 -16.04 -6.23
CA SER A 131 6.86 -17.46 -6.28
C SER A 131 5.71 -17.85 -5.34
N SER A 132 5.43 -17.05 -4.31
CA SER A 132 4.37 -17.29 -3.32
C SER A 132 3.10 -16.47 -3.59
N PHE A 133 3.09 -15.62 -4.62
CA PHE A 133 2.06 -14.60 -4.82
C PHE A 133 0.68 -15.14 -5.19
N SER A 134 0.60 -16.37 -5.70
CA SER A 134 -0.67 -16.96 -6.13
C SER A 134 -0.71 -18.44 -5.79
N ARG A 135 -0.72 -18.76 -4.50
CA ARG A 135 -0.70 -20.16 -4.07
C ARG A 135 -1.78 -21.02 -4.69
N PHE A 136 -2.99 -20.51 -4.86
CA PHE A 136 -4.08 -21.25 -5.49
C PHE A 136 -3.91 -21.41 -7.02
N ALA A 137 -3.02 -20.65 -7.65
CA ALA A 137 -2.68 -20.81 -9.05
C ALA A 137 -1.39 -21.63 -9.28
N GLN A 138 -0.67 -22.01 -8.21
CA GLN A 138 0.58 -22.76 -8.31
C GLN A 138 0.41 -24.06 -9.07
N ASP A 139 -0.60 -24.85 -8.73
CA ASP A 139 -0.84 -26.14 -9.35
C ASP A 139 -1.20 -26.03 -10.83
N ALA A 140 -1.71 -24.88 -11.26
CA ALA A 140 -2.07 -24.62 -12.65
C ALA A 140 -0.91 -24.09 -13.50
N VAL A 141 0.09 -23.43 -12.91
CA VAL A 141 1.15 -22.73 -13.67
C VAL A 141 2.57 -23.25 -13.43
N TYR A 142 2.90 -23.70 -12.22
CA TYR A 142 4.23 -24.21 -11.91
C TYR A 142 4.63 -25.49 -12.68
N PRO A 143 3.74 -26.48 -12.88
CA PRO A 143 4.09 -27.67 -13.65
C PRO A 143 4.56 -27.36 -15.08
N TYR A 144 4.21 -26.18 -15.60
CA TYR A 144 4.58 -25.71 -16.92
C TYR A 144 5.79 -24.75 -16.92
N GLY A 145 6.54 -24.70 -15.82
CA GLY A 145 7.76 -23.90 -15.71
C GLY A 145 7.51 -22.39 -15.59
N SER A 146 6.28 -21.97 -15.35
CA SER A 146 5.95 -20.57 -15.18
C SER A 146 5.82 -20.19 -13.71
N GLY A 147 6.45 -19.08 -13.30
CA GLY A 147 6.37 -18.53 -11.96
C GLY A 147 5.88 -17.08 -12.00
N GLY A 148 5.05 -16.72 -11.02
CA GLY A 148 4.51 -15.38 -10.89
C GLY A 148 3.38 -15.04 -11.89
N PRO A 149 2.82 -13.83 -11.81
CA PRO A 149 1.62 -13.46 -12.57
C PRO A 149 1.86 -13.25 -14.07
N ASN A 150 3.10 -12.98 -14.49
CA ASN A 150 3.41 -12.62 -15.88
C ASN A 150 3.08 -13.72 -16.86
N ALA A 151 3.26 -14.99 -16.50
CA ALA A 151 2.91 -16.12 -17.35
C ALA A 151 1.40 -16.20 -17.59
N SER A 152 0.59 -15.97 -16.57
CA SER A 152 -0.87 -15.92 -16.69
C SER A 152 -1.31 -14.78 -17.60
N PHE A 153 -0.72 -13.60 -17.48
CA PHE A 153 -0.99 -12.47 -18.39
C PHE A 153 -0.55 -12.78 -19.82
N ALA A 154 0.59 -13.44 -20.02
CA ALA A 154 1.05 -13.84 -21.35
C ALA A 154 0.06 -14.80 -22.02
N LEU A 155 -0.49 -15.77 -21.28
CA LEU A 155 -1.53 -16.67 -21.78
C LEU A 155 -2.82 -15.94 -22.17
N ILE A 156 -3.25 -14.96 -21.38
CA ILE A 156 -4.41 -14.11 -21.70
C ILE A 156 -4.13 -13.31 -22.97
N CYS A 157 -2.97 -12.69 -23.10
CA CYS A 157 -2.57 -11.96 -24.31
C CYS A 157 -2.53 -12.87 -25.53
N ALA A 158 -1.93 -14.06 -25.42
CA ALA A 158 -1.86 -15.02 -26.51
C ALA A 158 -3.26 -15.49 -26.94
N HIS A 159 -4.15 -15.71 -25.98
CA HIS A 159 -5.55 -16.03 -26.27
C HIS A 159 -6.26 -14.90 -27.01
N TYR A 160 -6.09 -13.67 -26.55
CA TYR A 160 -6.66 -12.49 -27.21
C TYR A 160 -6.18 -12.35 -28.65
N MET A 161 -4.85 -12.43 -28.86
CA MET A 161 -4.26 -12.36 -30.20
C MET A 161 -4.76 -13.46 -31.14
N ARG A 162 -5.00 -14.68 -30.64
CA ARG A 162 -5.57 -15.77 -31.41
C ARG A 162 -7.02 -15.53 -31.81
N CYS A 163 -7.81 -14.85 -30.98
CA CYS A 163 -9.24 -14.61 -31.22
C CYS A 163 -9.48 -13.40 -32.12
N TYR A 164 -8.61 -12.40 -32.04
CA TYR A 164 -8.88 -11.08 -32.64
C TYR A 164 -7.78 -10.59 -33.61
N GLY A 165 -6.73 -11.37 -33.82
CA GLY A 165 -5.64 -11.05 -34.74
C GLY A 165 -4.51 -10.33 -34.04
#